data_4885452af8312789b65e8984e2e773ba
#
_entry.id   4885452af8312789b65e8984e2e773ba
#
_cell.length_a   1.000
_cell.length_b   1.000
_cell.length_c   1.000
_cell.angle_alpha   90.00
_cell.angle_beta   90.00
_cell.angle_gamma   90.00
#
_symmetry.space_group_name_H-M   'P 1'
#
loop_
_entity.id
_entity.type
_entity.pdbx_description
1 polymer ?
#
loop_
_entity_poly.entity_id
_entity_poly.type
_entity_poly.pdbx_seq_one_letter_code
_entity_poly.pdbx_strand_id
1 'polypeptide(L)'
;MDVESKVFNMNTINNFIKKFEKNLNQNVSLASYSWFNLGGNAEFLFKPDDKDQLIDFLSEAKKYNLNTTILGAGSNTLIRDNRVKGVVIKLGSNFSYTKLIDEDIVEAGAATLDRKVANFAKDNNIANMEFFSCIPGSIGGAVIMNSGCYESDVSKILYSIKVIDKNNLNVREIKKEDINFLYRGTDLDKNYIIISAKFKGLVSNKDKIEKKQLKLINRKKTSQPSQIKTCGSTFKNINKDKKAWMLIKEAGC
;
A
#
# COMPACT_ATOMS: atom_id res chain seq x y z
N MET A 1 12.12 27.15 31.94
CA MET A 1 12.01 27.35 30.50
C MET A 1 10.72 26.65 30.10
N ASP A 2 9.68 27.46 29.99
CA ASP A 2 8.32 27.00 29.76
C ASP A 2 8.19 26.43 28.35
N VAL A 3 7.82 25.15 28.30
CA VAL A 3 7.33 24.52 27.07
C VAL A 3 5.92 25.05 26.90
N GLU A 4 5.77 26.12 26.11
CA GLU A 4 4.47 26.56 25.63
C GLU A 4 3.80 25.41 24.92
N SER A 5 2.88 24.76 25.59
CA SER A 5 1.87 23.92 24.97
C SER A 5 1.08 24.83 24.03
N LYS A 6 1.37 24.77 22.71
CA LYS A 6 0.55 25.42 21.72
C LYS A 6 -0.87 24.87 21.85
N VAL A 7 -1.70 25.59 22.59
CA VAL A 7 -3.14 25.36 22.63
C VAL A 7 -3.61 25.50 21.20
N PHE A 8 -3.95 24.39 20.55
CA PHE A 8 -4.59 24.38 19.25
C PHE A 8 -5.87 25.20 19.39
N ASN A 9 -5.89 26.41 18.80
CA ASN A 9 -7.06 27.27 18.84
C ASN A 9 -8.20 26.53 18.13
N MET A 10 -9.27 26.19 18.84
CA MET A 10 -10.42 25.42 18.32
C MET A 10 -10.98 26.01 17.01
N ASN A 11 -10.96 27.33 16.87
CA ASN A 11 -11.41 28.00 15.64
C ASN A 11 -10.52 27.64 14.43
N THR A 12 -9.23 27.42 14.64
CA THR A 12 -8.26 27.13 13.59
C THR A 12 -8.44 25.71 13.04
N ILE A 13 -8.65 24.72 13.92
CA ILE A 13 -8.90 23.34 13.48
C ILE A 13 -10.27 23.22 12.79
N ASN A 14 -11.27 23.99 13.21
CA ASN A 14 -12.59 24.01 12.57
C ASN A 14 -12.51 24.52 11.12
N ASN A 15 -11.68 25.53 10.84
CA ASN A 15 -11.46 26.02 9.48
C ASN A 15 -10.80 24.94 8.59
N PHE A 16 -9.81 24.20 9.13
CA PHE A 16 -9.20 23.07 8.45
C PHE A 16 -10.24 21.98 8.13
N ILE A 17 -11.04 21.58 9.11
CA ILE A 17 -12.10 20.59 8.93
C ILE A 17 -13.08 21.04 7.85
N LYS A 18 -13.54 22.29 7.92
CA LYS A 18 -14.50 22.86 6.95
C LYS A 18 -13.94 22.89 5.53
N LYS A 19 -12.64 23.22 5.37
CA LYS A 19 -11.98 23.23 4.05
C LYS A 19 -12.04 21.86 3.35
N PHE A 20 -11.95 20.78 4.12
CA PHE A 20 -11.90 19.42 3.59
C PHE A 20 -13.12 18.57 3.96
N GLU A 21 -14.23 19.15 4.42
CA GLU A 21 -15.39 18.45 4.99
C GLU A 21 -15.97 17.34 4.10
N LYS A 22 -15.87 17.49 2.77
CA LYS A 22 -16.30 16.50 1.79
C LYS A 22 -15.55 15.17 1.91
N ASN A 23 -14.26 15.23 2.22
CA ASN A 23 -13.32 14.12 2.14
C ASN A 23 -12.67 13.76 3.49
N LEU A 24 -12.90 14.60 4.51
CA LEU A 24 -12.36 14.45 5.86
C LEU A 24 -13.45 14.06 6.85
N ASN A 25 -13.35 12.86 7.39
CA ASN A 25 -14.29 12.35 8.38
C ASN A 25 -13.59 12.21 9.73
N GLN A 26 -14.32 12.52 10.81
CA GLN A 26 -13.81 12.43 12.17
C GLN A 26 -14.26 11.15 12.87
N ASN A 27 -13.41 10.66 13.78
CA ASN A 27 -13.69 9.52 14.65
C ASN A 27 -14.20 8.28 13.92
N VAL A 28 -13.52 7.92 12.81
CA VAL A 28 -13.91 6.81 11.93
C VAL A 28 -13.29 5.50 12.39
N SER A 29 -14.10 4.46 12.60
CA SER A 29 -13.59 3.12 12.90
C SER A 29 -12.72 2.59 11.76
N LEU A 30 -11.49 2.19 12.09
CA LEU A 30 -10.55 1.60 11.15
C LEU A 30 -10.69 0.08 11.02
N ALA A 31 -11.53 -0.55 11.82
CA ALA A 31 -11.75 -1.99 11.76
C ALA A 31 -12.16 -2.46 10.35
N SER A 32 -13.08 -1.75 9.70
CA SER A 32 -13.52 -2.06 8.32
C SER A 32 -12.45 -1.81 7.24
N TYR A 33 -11.36 -1.14 7.59
CA TYR A 33 -10.22 -0.88 6.70
C TYR A 33 -9.06 -1.85 6.92
N SER A 34 -9.18 -2.77 7.87
CA SER A 34 -8.20 -3.80 8.19
C SER A 34 -8.75 -5.19 7.81
N TRP A 35 -7.90 -6.03 7.27
CA TRP A 35 -8.27 -7.42 6.96
C TRP A 35 -8.55 -8.26 8.22
N PHE A 36 -8.00 -7.89 9.36
CA PHE A 36 -8.38 -8.48 10.64
C PHE A 36 -9.79 -8.11 11.10
N ASN A 37 -10.39 -7.05 10.53
CA ASN A 37 -11.58 -6.38 11.05
C ASN A 37 -11.45 -5.96 12.51
N LEU A 38 -10.24 -5.58 12.91
CA LEU A 38 -9.89 -5.05 14.23
C LEU A 38 -9.21 -3.69 14.07
N GLY A 39 -9.36 -2.85 15.09
CA GLY A 39 -8.70 -1.55 15.17
C GLY A 39 -9.59 -0.45 15.72
N GLY A 40 -8.97 0.47 16.45
CA GLY A 40 -9.61 1.66 16.99
C GLY A 40 -9.99 2.68 15.93
N ASN A 41 -10.45 3.84 16.39
CA ASN A 41 -10.90 4.91 15.51
C ASN A 41 -9.74 5.81 15.07
N ALA A 42 -9.71 6.20 13.81
CA ALA A 42 -8.91 7.33 13.35
C ALA A 42 -9.48 8.63 13.93
N GLU A 43 -8.60 9.51 14.40
CA GLU A 43 -9.01 10.88 14.77
C GLU A 43 -9.62 11.59 13.57
N PHE A 44 -8.90 11.53 12.44
CA PHE A 44 -9.37 11.96 11.14
C PHE A 44 -9.06 10.88 10.08
N LEU A 45 -10.01 10.64 9.18
CA LEU A 45 -9.83 9.86 7.97
C LEU A 45 -10.02 10.77 6.77
N PHE A 46 -8.97 10.94 5.98
CA PHE A 46 -9.01 11.74 4.75
C PHE A 46 -8.93 10.85 3.52
N LYS A 47 -9.82 11.10 2.56
CA LYS A 47 -9.87 10.39 1.27
C LYS A 47 -9.76 11.39 0.13
N PRO A 48 -8.56 11.71 -0.35
CA PRO A 48 -8.38 12.66 -1.44
C PRO A 48 -9.02 12.15 -2.73
N ASP A 49 -9.67 13.04 -3.46
CA ASP A 49 -10.23 12.75 -4.78
C ASP A 49 -9.11 12.60 -5.81
N ASP A 50 -8.09 13.47 -5.74
CA ASP A 50 -6.98 13.49 -6.68
C ASP A 50 -5.66 13.90 -6.01
N LYS A 51 -4.61 13.96 -6.84
CA LYS A 51 -3.26 14.34 -6.43
C LYS A 51 -3.19 15.78 -5.91
N ASP A 52 -3.89 16.71 -6.54
CA ASP A 52 -3.78 18.14 -6.21
C ASP A 52 -4.49 18.43 -4.89
N GLN A 53 -5.63 17.79 -4.64
CA GLN A 53 -6.30 17.81 -3.34
C GLN A 53 -5.44 17.18 -2.25
N LEU A 54 -4.72 16.08 -2.55
CA LEU A 54 -3.80 15.47 -1.60
C LEU A 54 -2.66 16.43 -1.23
N ILE A 55 -2.08 17.12 -2.20
CA ILE A 55 -1.00 18.11 -1.98
C ILE A 55 -1.52 19.30 -1.15
N ASP A 56 -2.68 19.86 -1.49
CA ASP A 56 -3.30 20.96 -0.72
C ASP A 56 -3.56 20.52 0.74
N PHE A 57 -4.12 19.31 0.92
CA PHE A 57 -4.33 18.75 2.25
C PHE A 57 -3.03 18.60 3.05
N LEU A 58 -1.98 18.05 2.45
CA LEU A 58 -0.68 17.88 3.11
C LEU A 58 -0.05 19.23 3.49
N SER A 59 -0.20 20.26 2.63
CA SER A 59 0.24 21.62 2.91
C SER A 59 -0.46 22.17 4.16
N GLU A 60 -1.76 22.04 4.24
CA GLU A 60 -2.53 22.49 5.40
C GLU A 60 -2.20 21.65 6.65
N ALA A 61 -2.19 20.31 6.53
CA ALA A 61 -1.87 19.42 7.66
C ALA A 61 -0.51 19.75 8.30
N LYS A 62 0.46 20.16 7.47
CA LYS A 62 1.78 20.60 7.94
C LYS A 62 1.70 21.88 8.78
N LYS A 63 0.87 22.87 8.40
CA LYS A 63 0.67 24.11 9.16
C LYS A 63 0.11 23.83 10.55
N TYR A 64 -0.70 22.78 10.67
CA TYR A 64 -1.32 22.37 11.93
C TYR A 64 -0.53 21.28 12.68
N ASN A 65 0.69 20.95 12.25
CA ASN A 65 1.50 19.86 12.83
C ASN A 65 0.74 18.53 12.94
N LEU A 66 -0.16 18.24 12.03
CA LEU A 66 -0.92 16.99 12.03
C LEU A 66 -0.06 15.85 11.47
N ASN A 67 0.10 14.80 12.27
CA ASN A 67 0.73 13.56 11.79
C ASN A 67 -0.15 12.92 10.71
N THR A 68 0.46 12.52 9.60
CA THR A 68 -0.24 11.85 8.51
C THR A 68 0.29 10.44 8.31
N THR A 69 -0.61 9.46 8.22
CA THR A 69 -0.30 8.05 7.98
C THR A 69 -1.07 7.55 6.78
N ILE A 70 -0.37 6.93 5.81
CA ILE A 70 -1.02 6.33 4.64
C ILE A 70 -1.48 4.92 4.97
N LEU A 71 -2.73 4.61 4.64
CA LEU A 71 -3.31 3.28 4.76
C LEU A 71 -3.63 2.73 3.37
N GLY A 72 -2.95 1.65 2.99
CA GLY A 72 -3.23 0.91 1.75
C GLY A 72 -4.48 0.04 1.85
N ALA A 73 -4.43 -1.19 1.33
CA ALA A 73 -5.53 -2.14 1.42
C ALA A 73 -5.79 -2.70 2.83
N GLY A 74 -4.91 -2.42 3.80
CA GLY A 74 -5.05 -2.91 5.18
C GLY A 74 -4.79 -4.41 5.36
N SER A 75 -4.22 -5.08 4.36
CA SER A 75 -3.97 -6.51 4.35
C SER A 75 -2.72 -6.94 5.14
N ASN A 76 -1.86 -6.00 5.51
CA ASN A 76 -0.63 -6.23 6.28
C ASN A 76 -0.50 -5.21 7.42
N THR A 77 -1.64 -4.78 7.98
CA THR A 77 -1.67 -3.73 9.00
C THR A 77 -2.46 -4.21 10.21
N LEU A 78 -1.81 -4.23 11.37
CA LEU A 78 -2.47 -4.40 12.66
C LEU A 78 -2.71 -3.02 13.26
N ILE A 79 -3.96 -2.67 13.46
CA ILE A 79 -4.38 -1.40 14.04
C ILE A 79 -4.76 -1.66 15.51
N ARG A 80 -4.13 -0.95 16.44
CA ARG A 80 -4.45 -1.05 17.87
C ARG A 80 -5.85 -0.50 18.17
N ASP A 81 -6.45 -0.94 19.28
CA ASP A 81 -7.81 -0.52 19.69
C ASP A 81 -7.86 0.94 20.14
N ASN A 82 -6.73 1.51 20.54
CA ASN A 82 -6.65 2.92 20.89
C ASN A 82 -6.86 3.82 19.66
N ARG A 83 -7.34 5.05 19.92
CA ARG A 83 -7.51 6.07 18.89
C ARG A 83 -6.18 6.35 18.17
N VAL A 84 -6.19 6.30 16.85
CA VAL A 84 -5.08 6.69 16.00
C VAL A 84 -5.10 8.21 15.87
N LYS A 85 -4.15 8.89 16.52
CA LYS A 85 -4.02 10.35 16.51
C LYS A 85 -3.55 10.87 15.15
N GLY A 86 -3.99 12.08 14.80
CA GLY A 86 -3.70 12.73 13.54
C GLY A 86 -4.59 12.20 12.41
N VAL A 87 -4.07 12.17 11.19
CA VAL A 87 -4.86 11.86 9.99
C VAL A 87 -4.41 10.55 9.36
N VAL A 88 -5.34 9.63 9.19
CA VAL A 88 -5.17 8.46 8.32
C VAL A 88 -5.61 8.87 6.91
N ILE A 89 -4.72 8.77 5.95
CA ILE A 89 -5.00 9.08 4.54
C ILE A 89 -5.23 7.76 3.79
N LYS A 90 -6.37 7.65 3.13
CA LYS A 90 -6.72 6.54 2.25
C LYS A 90 -6.91 7.04 0.84
N LEU A 91 -5.98 6.71 -0.05
CA LEU A 91 -6.07 7.12 -1.45
C LEU A 91 -7.36 6.61 -2.09
N GLY A 92 -8.08 7.50 -2.76
CA GLY A 92 -9.39 7.25 -3.37
C GLY A 92 -9.31 6.54 -4.73
N SER A 93 -10.47 6.48 -5.41
CA SER A 93 -10.64 5.75 -6.68
C SER A 93 -9.76 6.27 -7.81
N ASN A 94 -9.49 7.58 -7.86
CA ASN A 94 -8.64 8.17 -8.91
C ASN A 94 -7.16 7.76 -8.81
N PHE A 95 -6.75 7.19 -7.68
CA PHE A 95 -5.45 6.54 -7.52
C PHE A 95 -5.51 5.03 -7.81
N SER A 96 -6.65 4.52 -8.31
CA SER A 96 -6.86 3.11 -8.66
C SER A 96 -7.11 2.97 -10.16
N TYR A 97 -6.05 2.89 -10.93
CA TYR A 97 -6.07 2.73 -12.38
C TYR A 97 -4.93 1.83 -12.86
N THR A 98 -5.06 1.32 -14.09
CA THR A 98 -3.99 0.63 -14.82
C THR A 98 -3.91 1.21 -16.22
N LYS A 99 -2.71 1.44 -16.72
CA LYS A 99 -2.44 1.93 -18.07
C LYS A 99 -1.28 1.17 -18.69
N LEU A 100 -1.37 0.90 -19.97
CA LEU A 100 -0.22 0.47 -20.77
C LEU A 100 0.54 1.73 -21.18
N ILE A 101 1.80 1.82 -20.81
CA ILE A 101 2.69 2.97 -21.12
C ILE A 101 3.55 2.64 -22.33
N ASP A 102 3.98 1.40 -22.43
CA ASP A 102 4.74 0.85 -23.53
C ASP A 102 4.33 -0.62 -23.71
N GLU A 103 4.79 -1.29 -24.75
CA GLU A 103 4.41 -2.69 -25.04
C GLU A 103 4.69 -3.68 -23.89
N ASP A 104 5.64 -3.37 -23.00
CA ASP A 104 6.00 -4.19 -21.84
C ASP A 104 5.94 -3.46 -20.48
N ILE A 105 5.46 -2.20 -20.47
CA ILE A 105 5.40 -1.37 -19.25
C ILE A 105 3.96 -1.06 -18.86
N VAL A 106 3.57 -1.49 -17.67
CA VAL A 106 2.28 -1.19 -17.03
C VAL A 106 2.46 -0.15 -15.94
N GLU A 107 1.74 0.96 -16.01
CA GLU A 107 1.57 1.89 -14.89
C GLU A 107 0.30 1.55 -14.11
N ALA A 108 0.41 1.54 -12.79
CA ALA A 108 -0.72 1.37 -11.89
C ALA A 108 -0.72 2.43 -10.79
N GLY A 109 -1.88 2.99 -10.48
CA GLY A 109 -2.07 3.89 -9.36
C GLY A 109 -1.87 3.17 -8.02
N ALA A 110 -1.40 3.89 -7.00
CA ALA A 110 -1.02 3.28 -5.71
C ALA A 110 -2.17 2.61 -4.95
N ALA A 111 -3.42 3.02 -5.20
CA ALA A 111 -4.62 2.40 -4.61
C ALA A 111 -5.14 1.20 -5.42
N THR A 112 -4.56 0.91 -6.58
CA THR A 112 -4.95 -0.25 -7.41
C THR A 112 -4.63 -1.54 -6.65
N LEU A 113 -5.59 -2.46 -6.63
CA LEU A 113 -5.36 -3.79 -6.04
C LEU A 113 -4.36 -4.58 -6.89
N ASP A 114 -3.44 -5.28 -6.25
CA ASP A 114 -2.39 -6.09 -6.89
C ASP A 114 -2.99 -7.05 -7.92
N ARG A 115 -4.08 -7.74 -7.58
CA ARG A 115 -4.79 -8.63 -8.50
C ARG A 115 -5.32 -7.94 -9.77
N LYS A 116 -5.71 -6.66 -9.69
CA LYS A 116 -6.16 -5.92 -10.87
C LYS A 116 -5.00 -5.71 -11.84
N VAL A 117 -3.81 -5.42 -11.33
CA VAL A 117 -2.59 -5.27 -12.15
C VAL A 117 -2.22 -6.59 -12.82
N ALA A 118 -2.25 -7.71 -12.09
CA ALA A 118 -2.00 -9.03 -12.68
C ALA A 118 -2.97 -9.37 -13.82
N ASN A 119 -4.26 -9.08 -13.65
CA ASN A 119 -5.26 -9.32 -14.68
C ASN A 119 -5.07 -8.40 -15.89
N PHE A 120 -4.83 -7.11 -15.65
CA PHE A 120 -4.55 -6.15 -16.71
C PHE A 120 -3.32 -6.54 -17.53
N ALA A 121 -2.23 -6.93 -16.88
CA ALA A 121 -1.01 -7.39 -17.56
C ALA A 121 -1.28 -8.63 -18.41
N LYS A 122 -2.00 -9.64 -17.88
CA LYS A 122 -2.43 -10.82 -18.63
C LYS A 122 -3.23 -10.44 -19.88
N ASP A 123 -4.22 -9.54 -19.72
CA ASP A 123 -5.09 -9.14 -20.82
C ASP A 123 -4.37 -8.33 -21.91
N ASN A 124 -3.19 -7.77 -21.58
CA ASN A 124 -2.29 -7.08 -22.51
C ASN A 124 -1.05 -7.94 -22.90
N ASN A 125 -1.09 -9.26 -22.70
CA ASN A 125 -0.01 -10.18 -23.06
C ASN A 125 1.35 -9.90 -22.36
N ILE A 126 1.33 -9.38 -21.13
CA ILE A 126 2.53 -9.04 -20.35
C ILE A 126 2.69 -10.04 -19.20
N ALA A 127 3.76 -10.81 -19.24
CA ALA A 127 4.15 -11.77 -18.21
C ALA A 127 4.97 -11.14 -17.08
N ASN A 128 5.28 -11.93 -16.07
CA ASN A 128 6.05 -11.64 -14.86
C ASN A 128 5.27 -10.90 -13.75
N MET A 129 4.02 -10.52 -13.99
CA MET A 129 3.14 -9.89 -12.99
C MET A 129 2.13 -10.87 -12.37
N GLU A 130 2.18 -12.16 -12.72
CA GLU A 130 1.20 -13.18 -12.30
C GLU A 130 1.16 -13.35 -10.78
N PHE A 131 2.30 -13.16 -10.10
CA PHE A 131 2.40 -13.30 -8.64
C PHE A 131 1.52 -12.29 -7.88
N PHE A 132 1.24 -11.13 -8.45
CA PHE A 132 0.31 -10.16 -7.87
C PHE A 132 -1.09 -10.73 -7.66
N SER A 133 -1.50 -11.75 -8.41
CA SER A 133 -2.79 -12.45 -8.18
C SER A 133 -2.87 -13.14 -6.82
N CYS A 134 -1.72 -13.44 -6.22
CA CYS A 134 -1.62 -14.11 -4.93
C CYS A 134 -1.43 -13.15 -3.76
N ILE A 135 -1.24 -11.84 -4.02
CA ILE A 135 -0.96 -10.85 -2.98
C ILE A 135 -2.24 -10.05 -2.73
N PRO A 136 -2.79 -10.12 -1.52
CA PRO A 136 -3.90 -9.26 -1.13
C PRO A 136 -3.32 -7.91 -0.70
N GLY A 137 -3.38 -6.93 -1.57
CA GLY A 137 -2.77 -5.65 -1.30
C GLY A 137 -3.16 -4.58 -2.31
N SER A 138 -2.56 -3.42 -2.16
CA SER A 138 -2.57 -2.35 -3.14
C SER A 138 -1.14 -2.00 -3.54
N ILE A 139 -0.96 -1.50 -4.74
CA ILE A 139 0.34 -1.23 -5.35
C ILE A 139 1.27 -0.39 -4.47
N GLY A 140 0.78 0.68 -3.84
CA GLY A 140 1.60 1.48 -2.93
C GLY A 140 2.15 0.66 -1.75
N GLY A 141 1.29 -0.19 -1.15
CA GLY A 141 1.71 -1.12 -0.10
C GLY A 141 2.64 -2.21 -0.60
N ALA A 142 2.40 -2.74 -1.81
CA ALA A 142 3.23 -3.77 -2.42
C ALA A 142 4.66 -3.27 -2.67
N VAL A 143 4.82 -2.04 -3.13
CA VAL A 143 6.14 -1.42 -3.33
C VAL A 143 6.86 -1.24 -2.00
N ILE A 144 6.24 -0.57 -1.00
CA ILE A 144 6.86 -0.33 0.32
C ILE A 144 7.31 -1.64 0.98
N MET A 145 6.51 -2.69 0.86
CA MET A 145 6.78 -3.99 1.48
C MET A 145 7.64 -4.91 0.62
N ASN A 146 8.08 -4.49 -0.56
CA ASN A 146 8.67 -5.40 -1.54
C ASN A 146 7.88 -6.72 -1.57
N SER A 147 6.58 -6.59 -1.78
CA SER A 147 5.67 -7.74 -1.70
C SER A 147 6.01 -8.79 -2.73
N GLY A 148 5.94 -10.03 -2.33
CA GLY A 148 6.26 -11.14 -3.22
C GLY A 148 5.78 -12.48 -2.71
N CYS A 149 5.64 -13.42 -3.62
CA CYS A 149 5.35 -14.82 -3.35
C CYS A 149 5.90 -15.71 -4.48
N TYR A 150 6.16 -16.97 -4.13
CA TYR A 150 6.57 -17.98 -5.12
C TYR A 150 7.74 -17.54 -5.99
N GLU A 151 8.83 -17.09 -5.32
CA GLU A 151 10.10 -16.70 -5.94
C GLU A 151 10.05 -15.41 -6.79
N SER A 152 8.94 -14.69 -6.75
CA SER A 152 8.79 -13.37 -7.39
C SER A 152 8.43 -12.31 -6.35
N ASP A 153 8.89 -11.09 -6.58
CA ASP A 153 8.59 -9.92 -5.78
C ASP A 153 8.64 -8.63 -6.62
N VAL A 154 8.24 -7.52 -6.01
CA VAL A 154 8.18 -6.20 -6.67
C VAL A 154 9.54 -5.78 -7.22
N SER A 155 10.64 -6.05 -6.50
CA SER A 155 11.98 -5.65 -6.94
C SER A 155 12.38 -6.20 -8.30
N LYS A 156 11.81 -7.35 -8.71
CA LYS A 156 12.13 -7.98 -9.99
C LYS A 156 11.51 -7.29 -11.19
N ILE A 157 10.36 -6.62 -10.97
CA ILE A 157 9.57 -6.05 -12.06
C ILE A 157 9.37 -4.54 -11.97
N LEU A 158 9.69 -3.91 -10.83
CA LEU A 158 9.56 -2.46 -10.71
C LEU A 158 10.45 -1.76 -11.72
N TYR A 159 9.89 -0.74 -12.38
CA TYR A 159 10.61 0.15 -13.29
C TYR A 159 10.85 1.51 -12.62
N SER A 160 9.80 2.13 -12.07
CA SER A 160 9.86 3.38 -11.32
C SER A 160 8.62 3.56 -10.45
N ILE A 161 8.69 4.51 -9.52
CA ILE A 161 7.55 4.99 -8.74
C ILE A 161 7.40 6.49 -8.87
N LYS A 162 6.17 6.98 -8.79
CA LYS A 162 5.89 8.40 -8.63
C LYS A 162 5.45 8.66 -7.19
N VAL A 163 6.09 9.64 -6.55
CA VAL A 163 5.86 9.96 -5.14
C VAL A 163 5.55 11.44 -4.94
N ILE A 164 4.85 11.76 -3.86
CA ILE A 164 4.80 13.10 -3.26
C ILE A 164 5.72 13.09 -2.04
N ASP A 165 6.65 14.01 -1.99
CA ASP A 165 7.50 14.23 -0.81
C ASP A 165 6.77 15.15 0.19
N LYS A 166 6.45 14.64 1.38
CA LYS A 166 5.74 15.41 2.43
C LYS A 166 6.54 16.62 2.94
N ASN A 167 7.86 16.64 2.75
CA ASN A 167 8.71 17.73 3.24
C ASN A 167 8.56 18.99 2.40
N ASN A 168 8.52 18.85 1.07
CA ASN A 168 8.50 19.96 0.12
C ASN A 168 7.29 19.96 -0.82
N LEU A 169 6.43 18.92 -0.73
CA LEU A 169 5.22 18.72 -1.54
C LEU A 169 5.48 18.52 -3.04
N ASN A 170 6.73 18.31 -3.42
CA ASN A 170 7.09 18.06 -4.81
C ASN A 170 6.69 16.64 -5.23
N VAL A 171 6.21 16.55 -6.46
CA VAL A 171 6.00 15.26 -7.14
C VAL A 171 7.26 14.92 -7.91
N ARG A 172 7.78 13.71 -7.71
CA ARG A 172 8.96 13.23 -8.43
C ARG A 172 8.84 11.75 -8.78
N GLU A 173 9.55 11.36 -9.83
CA GLU A 173 9.73 9.96 -10.20
C GLU A 173 11.06 9.46 -9.60
N ILE A 174 11.03 8.29 -9.00
CA ILE A 174 12.18 7.59 -8.43
C ILE A 174 12.32 6.28 -9.24
N LYS A 175 13.50 6.07 -9.81
CA LYS A 175 13.80 4.86 -10.58
C LYS A 175 14.07 3.69 -9.64
N LYS A 176 13.91 2.49 -10.14
CA LYS A 176 14.21 1.26 -9.39
C LYS A 176 15.64 1.24 -8.84
N GLU A 177 16.61 1.75 -9.60
CA GLU A 177 18.03 1.77 -9.26
C GLU A 177 18.33 2.61 -8.01
N ASP A 178 17.46 3.58 -7.73
CA ASP A 178 17.56 4.48 -6.58
C ASP A 178 16.84 3.94 -5.33
N ILE A 179 16.34 2.71 -5.37
CA ILE A 179 15.60 2.07 -4.28
C ILE A 179 16.33 0.80 -3.85
N ASN A 180 16.71 0.74 -2.57
CA ASN A 180 17.26 -0.47 -2.01
C ASN A 180 16.14 -1.38 -1.47
N PHE A 181 15.97 -2.55 -2.12
CA PHE A 181 14.97 -3.53 -1.74
C PHE A 181 15.49 -4.51 -0.71
N LEU A 182 14.74 -4.64 0.36
CA LEU A 182 15.01 -5.57 1.46
C LEU A 182 13.99 -6.73 1.42
N TYR A 183 14.29 -7.81 2.16
CA TYR A 183 13.27 -8.84 2.41
C TYR A 183 12.11 -8.24 3.21
N ARG A 184 10.95 -8.10 2.56
CA ARG A 184 9.75 -7.49 3.13
C ARG A 184 9.94 -6.04 3.56
N GLY A 185 10.55 -5.23 2.69
CA GLY A 185 10.71 -3.80 2.91
C GLY A 185 11.52 -3.12 1.81
N THR A 186 11.60 -1.81 1.93
CA THR A 186 12.46 -0.92 1.14
C THR A 186 13.09 0.13 2.06
N ASP A 187 14.12 0.82 1.58
CA ASP A 187 14.74 1.97 2.26
C ASP A 187 14.09 3.31 1.88
N LEU A 188 12.96 3.29 1.18
CA LEU A 188 12.24 4.50 0.80
C LEU A 188 11.96 5.39 2.03
N ASP A 189 12.19 6.69 1.86
CA ASP A 189 11.91 7.68 2.90
C ASP A 189 10.42 7.60 3.32
N LYS A 190 10.17 7.54 4.61
CA LYS A 190 8.83 7.53 5.21
C LYS A 190 8.01 8.78 4.90
N ASN A 191 8.67 9.84 4.43
CA ASN A 191 8.03 11.05 3.96
C ASN A 191 7.51 10.95 2.52
N TYR A 192 7.81 9.87 1.80
CA TYR A 192 7.28 9.67 0.46
C TYR A 192 5.90 9.01 0.50
N ILE A 193 4.96 9.61 -0.21
CA ILE A 193 3.66 9.02 -0.51
C ILE A 193 3.69 8.54 -1.95
N ILE A 194 3.67 7.24 -2.15
CA ILE A 194 3.59 6.64 -3.48
C ILE A 194 2.20 6.92 -4.03
N ILE A 195 2.12 7.50 -5.25
CA ILE A 195 0.87 7.77 -5.95
C ILE A 195 0.68 6.88 -7.18
N SER A 196 1.75 6.40 -7.82
CA SER A 196 1.72 5.35 -8.85
C SER A 196 3.04 4.60 -8.91
N ALA A 197 3.03 3.45 -9.59
CA ALA A 197 4.22 2.68 -9.92
C ALA A 197 4.15 2.17 -11.35
N LYS A 198 5.30 2.10 -12.03
CA LYS A 198 5.48 1.47 -13.32
C LYS A 198 6.18 0.13 -13.14
N PHE A 199 5.71 -0.88 -13.83
CA PHE A 199 6.26 -2.23 -13.79
C PHE A 199 6.63 -2.65 -15.20
N LYS A 200 7.82 -3.22 -15.35
CA LYS A 200 8.28 -3.79 -16.60
C LYS A 200 8.09 -5.30 -16.59
N GLY A 201 7.34 -5.80 -17.55
CA GLY A 201 7.09 -7.21 -17.74
C GLY A 201 7.89 -7.79 -18.92
N LEU A 202 7.31 -8.80 -19.50
CA LEU A 202 7.83 -9.46 -20.70
C LEU A 202 6.66 -9.78 -21.62
N VAL A 203 6.70 -9.36 -22.87
CA VAL A 203 5.67 -9.72 -23.87
C VAL A 203 5.60 -11.24 -24.00
N SER A 204 4.43 -11.81 -23.88
CA SER A 204 4.21 -13.25 -23.87
C SER A 204 2.80 -13.60 -24.36
N ASN A 205 2.50 -14.89 -24.50
CA ASN A 205 1.17 -15.35 -24.85
C ASN A 205 0.22 -15.36 -23.65
N LYS A 206 -1.00 -14.85 -23.82
CA LYS A 206 -2.04 -14.77 -22.77
C LYS A 206 -2.31 -16.12 -22.11
N ASP A 207 -2.40 -17.20 -22.88
CA ASP A 207 -2.72 -18.52 -22.34
C ASP A 207 -1.61 -19.05 -21.41
N LYS A 208 -0.33 -18.75 -21.75
CA LYS A 208 0.81 -19.10 -20.88
C LYS A 208 0.75 -18.31 -19.57
N ILE A 209 0.44 -17.01 -19.65
CA ILE A 209 0.30 -16.15 -18.48
C ILE A 209 -0.83 -16.65 -17.59
N GLU A 210 -1.99 -16.95 -18.18
CA GLU A 210 -3.16 -17.44 -17.44
C GLU A 210 -2.90 -18.78 -16.75
N LYS A 211 -2.30 -19.74 -17.47
CA LYS A 211 -1.91 -21.04 -16.89
C LYS A 211 -0.99 -20.85 -15.67
N LYS A 212 0.00 -19.95 -15.77
CA LYS A 212 0.93 -19.65 -14.68
C LYS A 212 0.18 -18.99 -13.51
N GLN A 213 -0.69 -18.01 -13.78
CA GLN A 213 -1.51 -17.33 -12.78
C GLN A 213 -2.40 -18.31 -12.02
N LEU A 214 -3.12 -19.19 -12.73
CA LEU A 214 -3.97 -20.22 -12.14
C LEU A 214 -3.18 -21.20 -11.27
N LYS A 215 -1.99 -21.62 -11.73
CA LYS A 215 -1.09 -22.48 -10.93
C LYS A 215 -0.71 -21.83 -9.61
N LEU A 216 -0.36 -20.53 -9.62
CA LEU A 216 0.01 -19.80 -8.41
C LEU A 216 -1.20 -19.64 -7.46
N ILE A 217 -2.38 -19.31 -8.00
CA ILE A 217 -3.62 -19.18 -7.21
C ILE A 217 -3.97 -20.51 -6.55
N ASN A 218 -3.93 -21.62 -7.30
CA ASN A 218 -4.22 -22.94 -6.76
C ASN A 218 -3.21 -23.34 -5.69
N ARG A 219 -1.91 -23.12 -5.90
CA ARG A 219 -0.88 -23.35 -4.89
C ARG A 219 -1.16 -22.59 -3.59
N LYS A 220 -1.63 -21.34 -3.71
CA LYS A 220 -2.00 -20.54 -2.54
C LYS A 220 -3.22 -21.12 -1.81
N LYS A 221 -4.27 -21.50 -2.55
CA LYS A 221 -5.49 -22.09 -1.96
C LYS A 221 -5.22 -23.38 -1.19
N THR A 222 -4.26 -24.19 -1.66
CA THR A 222 -3.90 -25.46 -0.98
C THR A 222 -2.96 -25.26 0.20
N SER A 223 -2.20 -24.16 0.24
CA SER A 223 -1.18 -23.91 1.27
C SER A 223 -1.60 -22.93 2.38
N GLN A 224 -2.70 -22.21 2.19
CA GLN A 224 -3.15 -21.19 3.15
C GLN A 224 -4.67 -21.30 3.38
N PRO A 225 -5.15 -21.10 4.62
CA PRO A 225 -6.58 -21.08 4.90
C PRO A 225 -7.25 -19.93 4.14
N SER A 226 -8.37 -20.23 3.45
CA SER A 226 -9.01 -19.29 2.52
C SER A 226 -10.16 -18.46 3.09
N GLN A 227 -10.65 -18.77 4.28
CA GLN A 227 -11.86 -18.15 4.87
C GLN A 227 -11.64 -17.56 6.27
N ILE A 228 -10.39 -17.41 6.69
CA ILE A 228 -10.04 -16.89 8.01
C ILE A 228 -9.59 -15.44 7.88
N LYS A 229 -10.07 -14.56 8.76
CA LYS A 229 -9.61 -13.18 8.87
C LYS A 229 -8.15 -13.17 9.34
N THR A 230 -7.24 -12.85 8.45
CA THR A 230 -5.79 -12.88 8.70
C THR A 230 -5.08 -11.83 7.84
N CYS A 231 -3.95 -11.32 8.32
CA CYS A 231 -3.04 -10.51 7.51
C CYS A 231 -1.91 -11.33 6.86
N GLY A 232 -2.11 -12.64 6.65
CA GLY A 232 -1.10 -13.53 6.10
C GLY A 232 -0.06 -13.97 7.13
N SER A 233 1.18 -14.19 6.69
CA SER A 233 2.27 -14.61 7.58
C SER A 233 2.68 -13.47 8.50
N THR A 234 2.43 -13.63 9.80
CA THR A 234 2.72 -12.60 10.83
C THR A 234 4.21 -12.42 11.05
N PHE A 235 4.97 -13.52 11.00
CA PHE A 235 6.41 -13.51 11.26
C PHE A 235 7.22 -13.62 9.98
N LYS A 236 8.32 -12.88 9.92
CA LYS A 236 9.32 -13.04 8.86
C LYS A 236 10.02 -14.39 8.97
N ASN A 237 10.32 -15.04 7.85
CA ASN A 237 11.13 -16.24 7.85
C ASN A 237 12.59 -15.87 8.23
N ILE A 238 13.27 -16.75 8.96
CA ILE A 238 14.68 -16.58 9.32
C ILE A 238 15.55 -16.68 8.05
N ASN A 239 15.28 -17.70 7.25
CA ASN A 239 15.95 -17.94 5.96
C ASN A 239 15.03 -18.74 5.03
N LYS A 240 15.55 -19.18 3.87
CA LYS A 240 14.77 -19.96 2.88
C LYS A 240 14.33 -21.32 3.42
N ASP A 241 15.12 -21.93 4.26
CA ASP A 241 14.93 -23.31 4.74
C ASP A 241 14.14 -23.33 6.06
N LYS A 242 14.33 -22.33 6.93
CA LYS A 242 13.63 -22.21 8.23
C LYS A 242 12.48 -21.21 8.14
N LYS A 243 11.30 -21.71 7.80
CA LYS A 243 10.08 -20.89 7.76
C LYS A 243 9.48 -20.74 9.15
N ALA A 244 9.06 -19.53 9.50
CA ALA A 244 8.52 -19.24 10.83
C ALA A 244 7.36 -20.17 11.24
N TRP A 245 6.43 -20.47 10.32
CA TRP A 245 5.32 -21.38 10.59
C TRP A 245 5.76 -22.82 10.93
N MET A 246 6.89 -23.29 10.36
CA MET A 246 7.43 -24.62 10.68
C MET A 246 7.94 -24.64 12.13
N LEU A 247 8.67 -23.60 12.52
CA LEU A 247 9.18 -23.48 13.90
C LEU A 247 8.05 -23.37 14.93
N ILE A 248 6.98 -22.62 14.61
CA ILE A 248 5.79 -22.51 15.46
C ILE A 248 5.14 -23.89 15.63
N LYS A 249 4.97 -24.63 14.53
CA LYS A 249 4.41 -25.97 14.55
C LYS A 249 5.29 -26.95 15.32
N GLU A 250 6.61 -26.91 15.16
CA GLU A 250 7.56 -27.74 15.91
C GLU A 250 7.54 -27.42 17.41
N ALA A 251 7.26 -26.18 17.78
CA ALA A 251 7.09 -25.77 19.19
C ALA A 251 5.74 -26.21 19.80
N GLY A 252 4.85 -26.83 19.03
CA GLY A 252 3.55 -27.32 19.51
C GLY A 252 2.45 -26.24 19.60
N CYS A 253 2.61 -25.10 18.89
CA CYS A 253 1.64 -24.00 18.87
C CYS A 253 0.72 -24.06 17.64
#